data_33f8f3b8d54fe4b77584b99d4b4bf835
#
_entry.id   33f8f3b8d54fe4b77584b99d4b4bf835
#
_cell.length_a   1.000
_cell.length_b   1.000
_cell.length_c   1.000
_cell.angle_alpha   90.00
_cell.angle_beta   90.00
_cell.angle_gamma   90.00
#
_symmetry.space_group_name_H-M   'P 1'
#
loop_
_entity.id
_entity.type
_entity.pdbx_description
1 polymer ?
#
loop_
_entity_poly.entity_id
_entity_poly.type
_entity_poly.pdbx_seq_one_letter_code
_entity_poly.pdbx_strand_id
1 'polypeptide(L)'
;MEKTYYLTTPIYYPSGKFHIGTAYTTVLADTIKRYKKLKGYETYLLTGTDEHGQKIEEVAKKQNMKPQEYVDGAAKAAKELWKLMDINYDDFIRTTEGRHEKVVQKIFDRLMDQGDIYKGEYEGWYCVPCESYFTKTQLVDGKCPDCGREVRYEKEEAYFFNMKKYAPRLLKYYEEHPDFIKPDYRKTEMINNFIKPGLEDLCVTRTTFDWGIKV
;
A
#
# COMPACT_ATOMS: atom_id res chain seq x y z
N MET A 1 -10.98 29.62 12.27
CA MET A 1 -10.35 28.64 11.40
C MET A 1 -11.44 27.70 10.88
N GLU A 2 -11.51 27.52 9.59
CA GLU A 2 -12.39 26.56 8.93
C GLU A 2 -12.01 25.14 9.40
N LYS A 3 -12.99 24.35 9.81
CA LYS A 3 -12.73 22.98 10.29
C LYS A 3 -12.61 22.07 9.08
N THR A 4 -11.43 21.52 8.83
CA THR A 4 -11.18 20.57 7.75
C THR A 4 -11.19 19.13 8.25
N TYR A 5 -11.59 18.19 7.40
CA TYR A 5 -11.56 16.76 7.69
C TYR A 5 -11.16 15.95 6.44
N TYR A 6 -9.98 15.35 6.50
CA TYR A 6 -9.43 14.54 5.42
C TYR A 6 -9.57 13.06 5.74
N LEU A 7 -10.06 12.29 4.75
CA LEU A 7 -10.22 10.85 4.84
C LEU A 7 -9.55 10.16 3.64
N THR A 8 -8.98 8.99 3.90
CA THR A 8 -8.53 8.09 2.84
C THR A 8 -9.15 6.72 3.03
N THR A 9 -9.40 6.02 1.93
CA THR A 9 -9.54 4.56 1.95
C THR A 9 -8.19 3.92 1.63
N PRO A 10 -7.99 2.60 1.85
CA PRO A 10 -6.98 1.87 1.10
C PRO A 10 -7.17 2.11 -0.39
N ILE A 11 -6.08 2.17 -1.16
CA ILE A 11 -6.14 2.07 -2.61
C ILE A 11 -6.28 0.58 -2.95
N TYR A 12 -7.28 0.26 -3.78
CA TYR A 12 -7.66 -1.14 -3.97
C TYR A 12 -6.85 -1.82 -5.06
N TYR A 13 -6.35 -3.02 -4.74
CA TYR A 13 -5.55 -3.82 -5.67
C TYR A 13 -6.44 -4.51 -6.70
N PRO A 14 -6.34 -4.17 -8.00
CA PRO A 14 -7.29 -4.62 -9.01
C PRO A 14 -6.94 -6.00 -9.60
N SER A 15 -6.50 -6.96 -8.80
CA SER A 15 -6.16 -8.31 -9.25
C SER A 15 -7.37 -9.23 -9.50
N GLY A 16 -8.57 -8.71 -9.29
CA GLY A 16 -9.83 -9.44 -9.49
C GLY A 16 -11.04 -8.51 -9.38
N LYS A 17 -12.24 -9.07 -9.33
CA LYS A 17 -13.47 -8.29 -9.15
C LYS A 17 -13.53 -7.70 -7.74
N PHE A 18 -13.98 -6.45 -7.65
CA PHE A 18 -14.28 -5.83 -6.36
C PHE A 18 -15.40 -6.61 -5.65
N HIS A 19 -15.31 -6.70 -4.35
CA HIS A 19 -16.22 -7.48 -3.52
C HIS A 19 -16.76 -6.63 -2.35
N ILE A 20 -17.65 -7.22 -1.57
CA ILE A 20 -18.35 -6.54 -0.48
C ILE A 20 -17.39 -5.92 0.55
N GLY A 21 -16.22 -6.52 0.81
CA GLY A 21 -15.21 -5.94 1.72
C GLY A 21 -14.64 -4.62 1.19
N THR A 22 -14.38 -4.52 -0.12
CA THR A 22 -13.96 -3.27 -0.78
C THR A 22 -15.06 -2.20 -0.66
N ALA A 23 -16.31 -2.59 -0.96
CA ALA A 23 -17.46 -1.72 -0.86
C ALA A 23 -17.70 -1.24 0.58
N TYR A 24 -17.62 -2.13 1.57
CA TYR A 24 -17.81 -1.81 2.99
C TYR A 24 -16.89 -0.67 3.46
N THR A 25 -15.59 -0.77 3.16
CA THR A 25 -14.61 0.25 3.58
C THR A 25 -14.91 1.61 2.95
N THR A 26 -15.27 1.63 1.66
CA THR A 26 -15.57 2.87 0.94
C THR A 26 -16.87 3.51 1.41
N VAL A 27 -17.91 2.71 1.65
CA VAL A 27 -19.20 3.19 2.23
C VAL A 27 -18.99 3.79 3.61
N LEU A 28 -18.17 3.13 4.46
CA LEU A 28 -17.85 3.65 5.79
C LEU A 28 -17.17 5.02 5.70
N ALA A 29 -16.17 5.16 4.82
CA ALA A 29 -15.46 6.43 4.63
C ALA A 29 -16.40 7.54 4.11
N ASP A 30 -17.24 7.23 3.12
CA ASP A 30 -18.23 8.18 2.60
C ASP A 30 -19.26 8.59 3.66
N THR A 31 -19.73 7.64 4.47
CA THR A 31 -20.64 7.91 5.59
C THR A 31 -20.02 8.89 6.58
N ILE A 32 -18.76 8.69 6.96
CA ILE A 32 -18.01 9.59 7.84
C ILE A 32 -17.87 10.98 7.19
N LYS A 33 -17.51 11.03 5.90
CA LYS A 33 -17.43 12.30 5.15
C LYS A 33 -18.74 13.06 5.20
N ARG A 34 -19.87 12.41 4.87
CA ARG A 34 -21.22 13.02 4.88
C ARG A 34 -21.57 13.53 6.28
N TYR A 35 -21.31 12.72 7.31
CA TYR A 35 -21.53 13.14 8.70
C TYR A 35 -20.70 14.38 9.08
N LYS A 36 -19.41 14.40 8.74
CA LYS A 36 -18.54 15.55 9.02
C LYS A 36 -18.98 16.80 8.28
N LYS A 37 -19.42 16.66 7.03
CA LYS A 37 -19.99 17.78 6.25
C LYS A 37 -21.24 18.35 6.91
N LEU A 38 -22.15 17.51 7.41
CA LEU A 38 -23.33 17.94 8.18
C LEU A 38 -22.94 18.68 9.49
N LYS A 39 -21.76 18.37 10.06
CA LYS A 39 -21.21 19.07 11.23
C LYS A 39 -20.46 20.35 10.87
N GLY A 40 -20.50 20.82 9.63
CA GLY A 40 -19.88 22.06 9.17
C GLY A 40 -18.38 21.98 8.94
N TYR A 41 -17.84 20.76 8.67
CA TYR A 41 -16.46 20.59 8.23
C TYR A 41 -16.36 20.71 6.71
N GLU A 42 -15.28 21.31 6.24
CA GLU A 42 -14.81 21.10 4.88
C GLU A 42 -14.19 19.71 4.82
N THR A 43 -14.66 18.87 3.89
CA THR A 43 -14.28 17.45 3.85
C THR A 43 -13.62 17.10 2.53
N TYR A 44 -12.64 16.18 2.59
CA TYR A 44 -11.98 15.63 1.41
C TYR A 44 -11.81 14.12 1.58
N LEU A 45 -12.33 13.33 0.64
CA LEU A 45 -12.21 11.87 0.61
C LEU A 45 -11.39 11.44 -0.61
N LEU A 46 -10.24 10.82 -0.35
CA LEU A 46 -9.39 10.21 -1.35
C LEU A 46 -9.58 8.69 -1.34
N THR A 47 -9.83 8.13 -2.51
CA THR A 47 -9.81 6.68 -2.77
C THR A 47 -8.99 6.41 -4.03
N GLY A 48 -8.85 5.15 -4.47
CA GLY A 48 -8.09 4.86 -5.68
C GLY A 48 -7.79 3.39 -5.89
N THR A 49 -6.87 3.13 -6.82
CA THR A 49 -6.40 1.79 -7.19
C THR A 49 -4.88 1.68 -7.11
N ASP A 50 -4.40 0.56 -6.56
CA ASP A 50 -2.99 0.17 -6.53
C ASP A 50 -2.72 -0.76 -7.72
N GLU A 51 -2.06 -0.22 -8.75
CA GLU A 51 -2.10 -0.79 -10.11
C GLU A 51 -0.79 -1.44 -10.56
N HIS A 52 0.29 -1.34 -9.77
CA HIS A 52 1.58 -1.93 -10.11
C HIS A 52 1.76 -3.33 -9.50
N GLY A 53 2.86 -3.98 -9.87
CA GLY A 53 3.28 -5.26 -9.29
C GLY A 53 3.18 -6.46 -10.24
N GLN A 54 3.95 -7.48 -9.91
CA GLN A 54 4.08 -8.72 -10.69
C GLN A 54 2.74 -9.42 -10.92
N LYS A 55 1.88 -9.45 -9.90
CA LYS A 55 0.57 -10.10 -9.97
C LYS A 55 -0.35 -9.47 -11.02
N ILE A 56 -0.33 -8.13 -11.15
CA ILE A 56 -1.09 -7.42 -12.18
C ILE A 56 -0.53 -7.76 -13.57
N GLU A 57 0.79 -7.75 -13.72
CA GLU A 57 1.44 -8.14 -14.98
C GLU A 57 1.05 -9.56 -15.40
N GLU A 58 1.09 -10.53 -14.47
CA GLU A 58 0.70 -11.91 -14.73
C GLU A 58 -0.80 -12.06 -15.08
N VAL A 59 -1.69 -11.33 -14.40
CA VAL A 59 -3.14 -11.37 -14.69
C VAL A 59 -3.42 -10.78 -16.06
N ALA A 60 -2.82 -9.64 -16.40
CA ALA A 60 -2.95 -9.03 -17.72
C ALA A 60 -2.45 -9.99 -18.83
N LYS A 61 -1.29 -10.59 -18.63
CA LYS A 61 -0.71 -11.59 -19.56
C LYS A 61 -1.64 -12.80 -19.78
N LYS A 62 -2.27 -13.31 -18.72
CA LYS A 62 -3.25 -14.41 -18.82
C LYS A 62 -4.49 -14.05 -19.63
N GLN A 63 -4.81 -12.77 -19.70
CA GLN A 63 -5.95 -12.23 -20.47
C GLN A 63 -5.53 -11.71 -21.86
N ASN A 64 -4.25 -11.91 -22.27
CA ASN A 64 -3.67 -11.37 -23.50
C ASN A 64 -3.82 -9.85 -23.63
N MET A 65 -3.72 -9.12 -22.51
CA MET A 65 -3.82 -7.67 -22.43
C MET A 65 -2.48 -7.06 -22.00
N LYS A 66 -2.27 -5.79 -22.33
CA LYS A 66 -1.19 -5.00 -21.70
C LYS A 66 -1.59 -4.65 -20.27
N PRO A 67 -0.64 -4.58 -19.30
CA PRO A 67 -0.96 -4.21 -17.93
C PRO A 67 -1.74 -2.90 -17.81
N GLN A 68 -1.36 -1.86 -18.56
CA GLN A 68 -2.08 -0.57 -18.56
C GLN A 68 -3.54 -0.72 -18.99
N GLU A 69 -3.81 -1.47 -20.06
CA GLU A 69 -5.17 -1.70 -20.56
C GLU A 69 -6.03 -2.46 -19.52
N TYR A 70 -5.43 -3.45 -18.87
CA TYR A 70 -6.08 -4.20 -17.81
C TYR A 70 -6.49 -3.30 -16.63
N VAL A 71 -5.55 -2.47 -16.12
CA VAL A 71 -5.85 -1.59 -14.97
C VAL A 71 -6.75 -0.42 -15.33
N ASP A 72 -6.76 0.05 -16.58
CA ASP A 72 -7.73 1.04 -17.08
C ASP A 72 -9.15 0.50 -16.99
N GLY A 73 -9.35 -0.75 -17.42
CA GLY A 73 -10.63 -1.43 -17.28
C GLY A 73 -11.07 -1.62 -15.83
N ALA A 74 -10.13 -2.00 -14.96
CA ALA A 74 -10.40 -2.19 -13.55
C ALA A 74 -10.73 -0.87 -12.82
N ALA A 75 -9.98 0.20 -13.10
CA ALA A 75 -10.26 1.53 -12.54
C ALA A 75 -11.62 2.07 -13.01
N LYS A 76 -11.98 1.83 -14.27
CA LYS A 76 -13.31 2.17 -14.79
C LYS A 76 -14.40 1.42 -14.03
N ALA A 77 -14.25 0.11 -13.86
CA ALA A 77 -15.22 -0.70 -13.11
C ALA A 77 -15.37 -0.25 -11.66
N ALA A 78 -14.26 0.14 -10.99
CA ALA A 78 -14.30 0.71 -9.64
C ALA A 78 -15.13 2.00 -9.60
N LYS A 79 -14.86 2.94 -10.52
CA LYS A 79 -15.59 4.21 -10.58
C LYS A 79 -17.08 4.01 -10.88
N GLU A 80 -17.43 3.06 -11.75
CA GLU A 80 -18.83 2.71 -12.03
C GLU A 80 -19.52 2.11 -10.79
N LEU A 81 -18.81 1.25 -10.04
CA LEU A 81 -19.32 0.69 -8.79
C LEU A 81 -19.55 1.78 -7.74
N TRP A 82 -18.60 2.70 -7.57
CA TRP A 82 -18.75 3.83 -6.63
C TRP A 82 -19.92 4.74 -7.03
N LYS A 83 -20.11 4.97 -8.32
CA LYS A 83 -21.27 5.71 -8.81
C LYS A 83 -22.58 4.99 -8.52
N LEU A 84 -22.66 3.68 -8.73
CA LEU A 84 -23.84 2.88 -8.41
C LEU A 84 -24.19 2.93 -6.93
N MET A 85 -23.18 2.99 -6.05
CA MET A 85 -23.34 3.03 -4.61
C MET A 85 -23.48 4.47 -4.05
N ASP A 86 -23.58 5.47 -4.90
CA ASP A 86 -23.67 6.90 -4.54
C ASP A 86 -22.50 7.36 -3.63
N ILE A 87 -21.29 6.82 -3.85
CA ILE A 87 -20.08 7.23 -3.13
C ILE A 87 -19.60 8.59 -3.64
N ASN A 88 -19.47 9.54 -2.74
CA ASN A 88 -19.04 10.90 -3.04
C ASN A 88 -17.58 11.12 -2.63
N TYR A 89 -16.64 10.58 -3.41
CA TYR A 89 -15.21 10.88 -3.24
C TYR A 89 -14.83 12.19 -3.97
N ASP A 90 -13.79 12.87 -3.49
CA ASP A 90 -13.31 14.11 -4.09
C ASP A 90 -12.19 13.84 -5.10
N ASP A 91 -11.38 12.81 -4.85
CA ASP A 91 -10.33 12.40 -5.79
C ASP A 91 -10.20 10.87 -5.84
N PHE A 92 -9.83 10.38 -7.02
CA PHE A 92 -9.54 8.98 -7.28
C PHE A 92 -8.12 8.86 -7.83
N ILE A 93 -7.17 8.49 -6.96
CA ILE A 93 -5.78 8.32 -7.35
C ILE A 93 -5.53 6.95 -7.96
N ARG A 94 -4.79 6.92 -9.05
CA ARG A 94 -4.26 5.70 -9.64
C ARG A 94 -2.74 5.73 -9.53
N THR A 95 -2.12 4.64 -9.10
CA THR A 95 -0.66 4.61 -8.97
C THR A 95 0.07 4.68 -10.31
N THR A 96 -0.64 4.46 -11.44
CA THR A 96 -0.16 4.64 -12.82
C THR A 96 -0.34 6.07 -13.36
N GLU A 97 -0.91 6.98 -12.60
CA GLU A 97 -1.01 8.38 -13.03
C GLU A 97 0.33 9.09 -12.92
N GLY A 98 0.71 9.84 -13.95
CA GLY A 98 1.97 10.59 -13.95
C GLY A 98 2.13 11.57 -12.78
N ARG A 99 1.02 12.09 -12.21
CA ARG A 99 1.07 12.90 -10.99
C ARG A 99 1.55 12.10 -9.77
N HIS A 100 1.20 10.82 -9.67
CA HIS A 100 1.64 9.92 -8.61
C HIS A 100 3.10 9.50 -8.84
N GLU A 101 3.42 9.01 -10.03
CA GLU A 101 4.76 8.52 -10.38
C GLU A 101 5.83 9.58 -10.13
N LYS A 102 5.61 10.82 -10.58
CA LYS A 102 6.54 11.94 -10.35
C LYS A 102 6.79 12.22 -8.87
N VAL A 103 5.77 12.09 -8.02
CA VAL A 103 5.91 12.29 -6.58
C VAL A 103 6.71 11.15 -5.96
N VAL A 104 6.43 9.91 -6.34
CA VAL A 104 7.17 8.72 -5.87
C VAL A 104 8.65 8.85 -6.24
N GLN A 105 8.97 9.15 -7.50
CA GLN A 105 10.35 9.35 -7.96
C GLN A 105 11.05 10.44 -7.14
N LYS A 106 10.42 11.61 -6.98
CA LYS A 106 10.98 12.71 -6.19
C LYS A 106 11.25 12.34 -4.72
N ILE A 107 10.36 11.56 -4.12
CA ILE A 107 10.53 11.10 -2.73
C ILE A 107 11.67 10.08 -2.67
N PHE A 108 11.74 9.16 -3.63
CA PHE A 108 12.79 8.17 -3.72
C PHE A 108 14.17 8.83 -3.81
N ASP A 109 14.36 9.75 -4.76
CA ASP A 109 15.60 10.51 -4.93
C ASP A 109 15.99 11.24 -3.64
N ARG A 110 15.04 11.93 -3.02
CA ARG A 110 15.27 12.64 -1.76
C ARG A 110 15.76 11.71 -0.64
N LEU A 111 15.14 10.53 -0.52
CA LEU A 111 15.53 9.57 0.52
C LEU A 111 16.88 8.92 0.22
N MET A 112 17.21 8.74 -1.06
CA MET A 112 18.56 8.32 -1.49
C MET A 112 19.61 9.39 -1.10
N ASP A 113 19.37 10.66 -1.41
CA ASP A 113 20.28 11.78 -1.08
C ASP A 113 20.48 11.92 0.43
N GLN A 114 19.47 11.60 1.23
CA GLN A 114 19.53 11.61 2.70
C GLN A 114 20.20 10.36 3.30
N GLY A 115 20.54 9.36 2.49
CA GLY A 115 21.07 8.08 2.95
C GLY A 115 20.03 7.23 3.71
N ASP A 116 18.75 7.50 3.50
CA ASP A 116 17.64 6.74 4.07
C ASP A 116 17.22 5.57 3.19
N ILE A 117 17.55 5.63 1.90
CA ILE A 117 17.48 4.49 0.98
C ILE A 117 18.91 4.13 0.59
N TYR A 118 19.22 2.85 0.57
CA TYR A 118 20.52 2.31 0.18
C TYR A 118 20.37 1.05 -0.67
N LYS A 119 21.37 0.80 -1.51
CA LYS A 119 21.42 -0.40 -2.37
C LYS A 119 21.94 -1.59 -1.58
N GLY A 120 21.28 -2.73 -1.70
CA GLY A 120 21.65 -3.99 -1.09
C GLY A 120 21.23 -5.18 -1.95
N GLU A 121 21.46 -6.38 -1.46
CA GLU A 121 20.94 -7.60 -2.05
C GLU A 121 19.80 -8.13 -1.19
N TYR A 122 18.73 -8.52 -1.86
CA TYR A 122 17.63 -9.24 -1.22
C TYR A 122 17.64 -10.69 -1.69
N GLU A 123 17.52 -11.61 -0.74
CA GLU A 123 17.35 -13.02 -1.06
C GLU A 123 16.32 -13.66 -0.12
N GLY A 124 15.48 -14.51 -0.66
CA GLY A 124 14.45 -15.19 0.11
C GLY A 124 13.47 -15.98 -0.73
N TRP A 125 12.50 -16.57 -0.04
CA TRP A 125 11.44 -17.36 -0.66
C TRP A 125 10.22 -16.46 -0.92
N TYR A 126 10.02 -16.10 -2.19
CA TYR A 126 8.97 -15.18 -2.59
C TYR A 126 7.66 -15.86 -2.91
N CYS A 127 6.58 -15.40 -2.32
CA CYS A 127 5.22 -15.82 -2.65
C CYS A 127 4.56 -14.78 -3.56
N VAL A 128 4.41 -15.08 -4.84
CA VAL A 128 3.78 -14.16 -5.81
C VAL A 128 2.35 -13.76 -5.42
N PRO A 129 1.47 -14.69 -4.98
CA PRO A 129 0.11 -14.30 -4.59
C PRO A 129 0.00 -13.40 -3.36
N CYS A 130 0.94 -13.52 -2.41
CA CYS A 130 0.99 -12.69 -1.20
C CYS A 130 1.89 -11.47 -1.35
N GLU A 131 2.70 -11.44 -2.44
CA GLU A 131 3.72 -10.42 -2.69
C GLU A 131 4.67 -10.21 -1.50
N SER A 132 5.03 -11.33 -0.85
CA SER A 132 5.80 -11.35 0.39
C SER A 132 6.97 -12.32 0.32
N TYR A 133 8.07 -11.94 0.94
CA TYR A 133 9.24 -12.79 1.13
C TYR A 133 9.23 -13.47 2.50
N PHE A 134 9.79 -14.66 2.51
CA PHE A 134 9.93 -15.47 3.71
C PHE A 134 11.35 -16.05 3.79
N THR A 135 11.87 -16.17 5.00
CA THR A 135 13.05 -16.98 5.25
C THR A 135 12.68 -18.45 5.16
N LYS A 136 13.68 -19.32 4.94
CA LYS A 136 13.45 -20.77 4.88
C LYS A 136 12.78 -21.32 6.15
N THR A 137 13.06 -20.73 7.30
CA THR A 137 12.49 -21.12 8.59
C THR A 137 11.04 -20.70 8.80
N GLN A 138 10.57 -19.72 8.05
CA GLN A 138 9.17 -19.26 8.08
C GLN A 138 8.25 -20.11 7.20
N LEU A 139 8.81 -20.89 6.27
CA LEU A 139 8.01 -21.73 5.39
C LEU A 139 7.37 -22.88 6.18
N VAL A 140 6.11 -23.19 5.83
CA VAL A 140 5.38 -24.35 6.34
C VAL A 140 5.35 -25.40 5.24
N ASP A 141 5.98 -26.55 5.46
CA ASP A 141 6.12 -27.64 4.46
C ASP A 141 6.71 -27.14 3.11
N GLY A 142 7.66 -26.19 3.17
CA GLY A 142 8.27 -25.59 1.99
C GLY A 142 7.40 -24.61 1.21
N LYS A 143 6.24 -24.20 1.79
CA LYS A 143 5.25 -23.34 1.18
C LYS A 143 5.06 -22.04 1.98
N CYS A 144 4.37 -21.09 1.35
CA CYS A 144 4.00 -19.81 1.97
C CYS A 144 3.20 -20.04 3.27
N PRO A 145 3.62 -19.46 4.41
CA PRO A 145 2.90 -19.61 5.67
C PRO A 145 1.52 -18.96 5.67
N ASP A 146 1.33 -17.91 4.84
CA ASP A 146 0.08 -17.15 4.84
C ASP A 146 -1.01 -17.76 3.95
N CYS A 147 -0.63 -18.31 2.80
CA CYS A 147 -1.62 -18.80 1.83
C CYS A 147 -1.42 -20.27 1.39
N GLY A 148 -0.39 -20.96 1.88
CA GLY A 148 -0.10 -22.36 1.58
C GLY A 148 0.35 -22.66 0.15
N ARG A 149 0.60 -21.64 -0.68
CA ARG A 149 1.01 -21.80 -2.08
C ARG A 149 2.52 -21.93 -2.22
N GLU A 150 2.95 -22.44 -3.39
CA GLU A 150 4.36 -22.56 -3.75
C GLU A 150 5.06 -21.20 -3.68
N VAL A 151 6.32 -21.23 -3.23
CA VAL A 151 7.22 -20.08 -3.18
C VAL A 151 8.42 -20.31 -4.09
N ARG A 152 9.03 -19.23 -4.57
CA ARG A 152 10.23 -19.28 -5.41
C ARG A 152 11.39 -18.64 -4.64
N TYR A 153 12.56 -19.27 -4.71
CA TYR A 153 13.77 -18.64 -4.21
C TYR A 153 14.22 -17.57 -5.21
N GLU A 154 14.30 -16.33 -4.76
CA GLU A 154 14.73 -15.19 -5.56
C GLU A 154 15.90 -14.51 -4.88
N LYS A 155 16.88 -14.09 -5.66
CA LYS A 155 17.99 -13.24 -5.23
C LYS A 155 18.11 -12.10 -6.23
N GLU A 156 17.99 -10.87 -5.76
CA GLU A 156 18.06 -9.69 -6.62
C GLU A 156 18.74 -8.52 -5.92
N GLU A 157 19.39 -7.66 -6.69
CA GLU A 157 19.78 -6.35 -6.20
C GLU A 157 18.52 -5.50 -5.99
N ALA A 158 18.43 -4.85 -4.85
CA ALA A 158 17.28 -4.03 -4.48
C ALA A 158 17.70 -2.83 -3.65
N TYR A 159 16.83 -1.84 -3.58
CA TYR A 159 17.00 -0.74 -2.66
C TYR A 159 16.19 -0.97 -1.39
N PHE A 160 16.76 -0.58 -0.24
CA PHE A 160 16.18 -0.74 1.07
C PHE A 160 15.99 0.61 1.74
N PHE A 161 14.82 0.79 2.36
CA PHE A 161 14.56 1.92 3.23
C PHE A 161 14.97 1.58 4.67
N ASN A 162 15.85 2.40 5.24
CA ASN A 162 16.40 2.22 6.59
C ASN A 162 15.35 2.57 7.67
N MET A 163 14.39 1.66 7.89
CA MET A 163 13.33 1.84 8.89
C MET A 163 13.87 1.86 10.32
N LYS A 164 14.96 1.12 10.61
CA LYS A 164 15.59 1.04 11.92
C LYS A 164 15.97 2.42 12.46
N LYS A 165 16.47 3.29 11.59
CA LYS A 165 16.84 4.69 11.93
C LYS A 165 15.66 5.49 12.50
N TYR A 166 14.44 5.17 12.13
CA TYR A 166 13.25 5.93 12.51
C TYR A 166 12.57 5.44 13.79
N ALA A 167 12.85 4.21 14.26
CA ALA A 167 12.20 3.62 15.42
C ALA A 167 12.24 4.50 16.69
N PRO A 168 13.39 5.08 17.12
CA PRO A 168 13.43 5.94 18.30
C PRO A 168 12.61 7.23 18.14
N ARG A 169 12.60 7.80 16.91
CA ARG A 169 11.81 9.01 16.62
C ARG A 169 10.32 8.74 16.64
N LEU A 170 9.90 7.57 16.16
CA LEU A 170 8.49 7.15 16.21
C LEU A 170 8.03 6.95 17.64
N LEU A 171 8.81 6.27 18.47
CA LEU A 171 8.47 6.08 19.90
C LEU A 171 8.29 7.42 20.61
N LYS A 172 9.25 8.33 20.45
CA LYS A 172 9.15 9.68 21.01
C LYS A 172 7.92 10.43 20.51
N TYR A 173 7.65 10.38 19.22
CA TYR A 173 6.49 11.04 18.62
C TYR A 173 5.17 10.51 19.19
N TYR A 174 5.03 9.19 19.38
CA TYR A 174 3.83 8.60 19.96
C TYR A 174 3.64 8.89 21.45
N GLU A 175 4.73 9.15 22.17
CA GLU A 175 4.69 9.64 23.57
C GLU A 175 4.20 11.09 23.62
N GLU A 176 4.74 11.94 22.74
CA GLU A 176 4.39 13.38 22.67
C GLU A 176 2.98 13.62 22.07
N HIS A 177 2.47 12.66 21.28
CA HIS A 177 1.19 12.75 20.58
C HIS A 177 0.30 11.52 20.89
N PRO A 178 -0.25 11.41 22.11
CA PRO A 178 -0.95 10.20 22.55
C PRO A 178 -2.18 9.83 21.72
N ASP A 179 -2.77 10.83 21.06
CA ASP A 179 -3.97 10.65 20.22
C ASP A 179 -3.69 10.37 18.74
N PHE A 180 -2.41 10.25 18.35
CA PHE A 180 -2.02 10.02 16.96
C PHE A 180 -2.47 8.66 16.42
N ILE A 181 -2.44 7.62 17.25
CA ILE A 181 -2.93 6.28 16.91
C ILE A 181 -4.11 5.94 17.81
N LYS A 182 -5.27 5.70 17.21
CA LYS A 182 -6.50 5.29 17.91
C LYS A 182 -7.10 4.05 17.23
N PRO A 183 -7.76 3.18 17.98
CA PRO A 183 -7.87 3.14 19.45
C PRO A 183 -6.56 2.74 20.14
N ASP A 184 -6.44 2.99 21.43
CA ASP A 184 -5.17 2.86 22.18
C ASP A 184 -4.56 1.46 22.13
N TYR A 185 -5.39 0.41 22.06
CA TYR A 185 -4.87 -0.96 21.93
C TYR A 185 -4.10 -1.18 20.63
N ARG A 186 -4.44 -0.48 19.54
CA ARG A 186 -3.67 -0.53 18.28
C ARG A 186 -2.32 0.13 18.40
N LYS A 187 -2.24 1.25 19.14
CA LYS A 187 -0.95 1.88 19.48
C LYS A 187 -0.06 0.92 20.28
N THR A 188 -0.62 0.27 21.30
CA THR A 188 0.09 -0.71 22.12
C THR A 188 0.58 -1.91 21.30
N GLU A 189 -0.26 -2.45 20.44
CA GLU A 189 0.07 -3.54 19.52
C GLU A 189 1.23 -3.15 18.59
N MET A 190 1.14 -2.00 17.93
CA MET A 190 2.17 -1.52 17.02
C MET A 190 3.52 -1.31 17.73
N ILE A 191 3.51 -0.68 18.90
CA ILE A 191 4.73 -0.44 19.66
C ILE A 191 5.37 -1.76 20.15
N ASN A 192 4.59 -2.65 20.73
CA ASN A 192 5.12 -3.85 21.36
C ASN A 192 5.50 -4.94 20.35
N ASN A 193 4.76 -5.07 19.25
CA ASN A 193 4.97 -6.16 18.30
C ASN A 193 5.93 -5.80 17.16
N PHE A 194 6.10 -4.50 16.87
CA PHE A 194 6.90 -4.07 15.72
C PHE A 194 8.05 -3.14 16.10
N ILE A 195 7.81 -2.09 16.88
CA ILE A 195 8.84 -1.06 17.11
C ILE A 195 9.85 -1.48 18.19
N LYS A 196 9.38 -1.98 19.34
CA LYS A 196 10.25 -2.41 20.44
C LYS A 196 11.15 -3.61 20.11
N PRO A 197 10.66 -4.64 19.39
CA PRO A 197 11.52 -5.75 18.97
C PRO A 197 12.59 -5.34 17.96
N GLY A 198 12.40 -4.21 17.29
CA GLY A 198 13.24 -3.67 16.22
C GLY A 198 12.54 -3.71 14.88
N LEU A 199 12.54 -2.58 14.17
CA LEU A 199 12.06 -2.53 12.80
C LEU A 199 13.09 -3.16 11.86
N GLU A 200 12.63 -3.90 10.88
CA GLU A 200 13.45 -4.39 9.76
C GLU A 200 13.48 -3.36 8.65
N ASP A 201 14.60 -3.28 7.91
CA ASP A 201 14.70 -2.41 6.75
C ASP A 201 13.82 -2.95 5.63
N LEU A 202 13.10 -2.06 4.96
CA LEU A 202 12.08 -2.42 3.98
C LEU A 202 12.67 -2.40 2.57
N CYS A 203 12.58 -3.52 1.85
CA CYS A 203 12.87 -3.56 0.41
C CYS A 203 11.81 -2.72 -0.34
N VAL A 204 12.28 -1.71 -1.09
CA VAL A 204 11.40 -0.74 -1.76
C VAL A 204 11.44 -0.80 -3.28
N THR A 205 12.29 -1.65 -3.85
CA THR A 205 12.35 -1.88 -5.30
C THR A 205 12.37 -3.36 -5.64
N ARG A 206 12.03 -3.65 -6.88
CA ARG A 206 12.07 -5.00 -7.45
C ARG A 206 12.67 -4.94 -8.85
N THR A 207 13.42 -5.98 -9.24
CA THR A 207 14.02 -6.12 -10.57
C THR A 207 13.46 -7.31 -11.35
N THR A 208 12.64 -8.14 -10.72
CA THR A 208 12.10 -9.38 -11.29
C THR A 208 10.90 -9.18 -12.22
N PHE A 209 10.34 -7.97 -12.29
CA PHE A 209 9.24 -7.62 -13.20
C PHE A 209 9.35 -6.15 -13.65
N ASP A 210 8.69 -5.82 -14.75
CA ASP A 210 8.78 -4.50 -15.40
C ASP A 210 7.61 -3.56 -15.08
N TRP A 211 6.48 -4.09 -14.63
CA TRP A 211 5.29 -3.31 -14.35
C TRP A 211 5.37 -2.61 -12.99
N GLY A 212 6.08 -1.49 -12.96
CA GLY A 212 6.34 -0.67 -11.78
C GLY A 212 6.80 0.74 -12.14
N ILE A 213 6.89 1.62 -11.15
CA ILE A 213 7.44 2.96 -11.32
C ILE A 213 8.97 2.83 -11.46
N LYS A 214 9.51 3.39 -12.52
CA LYS A 214 10.98 3.40 -12.73
C LYS A 214 11.62 4.49 -11.85
N VAL A 215 12.60 4.08 -11.05
CA VAL A 215 13.37 4.93 -10.14
C VAL A 215 14.87 4.76 -10.39
#